data_1215a6ffa63c75d0efe6769cfe1c40dc
#
_entry.id   1215a6ffa63c75d0efe6769cfe1c40dc
#
_cell.length_a   1.000
_cell.length_b   1.000
_cell.length_c   1.000
_cell.angle_alpha   90.00
_cell.angle_beta   90.00
_cell.angle_gamma   90.00
#
_symmetry.space_group_name_H-M   'P 1'
#
loop_
_entity.id
_entity.type
_entity.pdbx_description
1 polymer ?
#
loop_
_entity_poly.entity_id
_entity_poly.type
_entity_poly.pdbx_seq_one_letter_code
_entity_poly.pdbx_strand_id
1 'polypeptide(L)'
;MNLAQDIAAVGLNPTELTIVVEEEGDMVVIEGNRRVSALKALLEPDLVDHPGIRQQIGIIARRHRSTIPRTVRCVVSPSREAARHWIVLRHTGENQGVGVVRWNHEQVTRYAKKKNPSERALRFIHQVAAWYADDRDLLENVEKVRTSRLTTLARVLSDPKIRHSLGIEFTQDGILADYTPEAMHGSIRKIFSDLASHLSVSLIKSKEQRREYIGTLQDHLPQN
;
A
#
# COMPACT_ATOMS: atom_id res chain seq x y z
N MET A 1 -12.89 8.45 13.38
CA MET A 1 -12.10 7.96 14.54
C MET A 1 -10.61 7.90 14.22
N ASN A 2 -10.15 7.11 13.24
CA ASN A 2 -8.70 6.92 12.93
C ASN A 2 -7.95 8.25 12.70
N LEU A 3 -8.53 9.18 11.93
CA LEU A 3 -7.92 10.48 11.68
C LEU A 3 -7.77 11.34 12.96
N ALA A 4 -8.76 11.31 13.84
CA ALA A 4 -8.68 12.02 15.12
C ALA A 4 -7.59 11.42 16.02
N GLN A 5 -7.48 10.10 16.06
CA GLN A 5 -6.44 9.41 16.82
C GLN A 5 -5.03 9.73 16.28
N ASP A 6 -4.86 9.76 14.96
CA ASP A 6 -3.60 10.12 14.30
C ASP A 6 -3.22 11.56 14.62
N ILE A 7 -4.13 12.53 14.43
CA ILE A 7 -3.90 13.94 14.77
C ILE A 7 -3.53 14.12 16.24
N ALA A 8 -4.21 13.41 17.14
CA ALA A 8 -3.94 13.50 18.56
C ALA A 8 -2.52 12.98 18.92
N ALA A 9 -2.06 11.92 18.24
CA ALA A 9 -0.78 11.27 18.51
C ALA A 9 0.42 12.00 17.90
N VAL A 10 0.29 12.47 16.64
CA VAL A 10 1.44 12.98 15.85
C VAL A 10 1.23 14.40 15.30
N GLY A 11 0.06 14.99 15.51
CA GLY A 11 -0.29 16.32 15.00
C GLY A 11 -0.85 16.30 13.57
N LEU A 12 -0.99 17.50 12.99
CA LEU A 12 -1.43 17.65 11.61
C LEU A 12 -0.29 17.37 10.63
N ASN A 13 -0.62 16.71 9.51
CA ASN A 13 0.35 16.47 8.46
C ASN A 13 0.87 17.81 7.88
N PRO A 14 2.17 18.13 8.02
CA PRO A 14 2.72 19.40 7.58
C PRO A 14 2.79 19.56 6.06
N THR A 15 2.65 18.47 5.31
CA THR A 15 2.68 18.48 3.84
C THR A 15 1.31 18.72 3.21
N GLU A 16 0.25 18.72 4.03
CA GLU A 16 -1.13 18.88 3.58
C GLU A 16 -1.79 20.11 4.21
N LEU A 17 -1.52 21.28 3.66
CA LEU A 17 -2.11 22.53 4.15
C LEU A 17 -3.62 22.57 3.88
N THR A 18 -4.34 23.15 4.84
CA THR A 18 -5.76 23.50 4.70
C THR A 18 -5.87 24.74 3.80
N ILE A 19 -6.86 24.79 2.91
CA ILE A 19 -7.15 25.98 2.12
C ILE A 19 -8.39 26.66 2.71
N VAL A 20 -8.26 27.95 2.96
CA VAL A 20 -9.33 28.79 3.48
C VAL A 20 -9.58 29.99 2.59
N VAL A 21 -10.78 30.54 2.64
CA VAL A 21 -11.15 31.85 2.07
C VAL A 21 -11.70 32.71 3.19
N GLU A 22 -11.56 34.02 3.08
CA GLU A 22 -12.21 34.97 3.98
C GLU A 22 -13.59 35.31 3.42
N GLU A 23 -14.65 35.03 4.19
CA GLU A 23 -16.04 35.32 3.84
C GLU A 23 -16.69 35.97 5.05
N GLU A 24 -17.24 37.16 4.86
CA GLU A 24 -17.97 37.92 5.93
C GLU A 24 -17.14 38.14 7.21
N GLY A 25 -15.79 38.19 7.08
CA GLY A 25 -14.86 38.34 8.21
C GLY A 25 -14.42 37.02 8.87
N ASP A 26 -14.95 35.90 8.40
CA ASP A 26 -14.60 34.57 8.91
C ASP A 26 -13.69 33.80 7.95
N MET A 27 -12.79 32.95 8.49
CA MET A 27 -11.96 32.04 7.72
C MET A 27 -12.71 30.74 7.44
N VAL A 28 -13.26 30.61 6.23
CA VAL A 28 -14.03 29.43 5.81
C VAL A 28 -13.13 28.42 5.18
N VAL A 29 -13.15 27.19 5.71
CA VAL A 29 -12.36 26.05 5.18
C VAL A 29 -13.03 25.53 3.92
N ILE A 30 -12.29 25.57 2.79
CA ILE A 30 -12.75 25.04 1.51
C ILE A 30 -12.05 23.74 1.12
N GLU A 31 -10.85 23.45 1.68
CA GLU A 31 -10.16 22.16 1.56
C GLU A 31 -9.47 21.79 2.87
N GLY A 32 -9.52 20.52 3.23
CA GLY A 32 -9.02 20.00 4.50
C GLY A 32 -10.11 19.87 5.58
N ASN A 33 -11.38 19.94 5.20
CA ASN A 33 -12.55 19.88 6.09
C ASN A 33 -12.50 18.68 7.06
N ARG A 34 -12.13 17.48 6.59
CA ARG A 34 -12.04 16.28 7.44
C ARG A 34 -11.04 16.45 8.59
N ARG A 35 -9.88 17.08 8.30
CA ARG A 35 -8.83 17.32 9.31
C ARG A 35 -9.26 18.37 10.32
N VAL A 36 -9.83 19.47 9.84
CA VAL A 36 -10.32 20.55 10.71
C VAL A 36 -11.49 20.06 11.57
N SER A 37 -12.43 19.30 11.00
CA SER A 37 -13.54 18.71 11.80
C SER A 37 -13.03 17.72 12.84
N ALA A 38 -12.05 16.88 12.52
CA ALA A 38 -11.46 15.96 13.49
C ALA A 38 -10.73 16.72 14.61
N LEU A 39 -10.00 17.78 14.26
CA LEU A 39 -9.33 18.64 15.24
C LEU A 39 -10.32 19.39 16.13
N LYS A 40 -11.38 19.99 15.57
CA LYS A 40 -12.45 20.62 16.33
C LYS A 40 -13.09 19.65 17.33
N ALA A 41 -13.41 18.42 16.87
CA ALA A 41 -13.95 17.39 17.75
C ALA A 41 -12.98 16.97 18.88
N LEU A 42 -11.66 16.97 18.64
CA LEU A 42 -10.67 16.70 19.70
C LEU A 42 -10.56 17.84 20.71
N LEU A 43 -10.69 19.09 20.28
CA LEU A 43 -10.61 20.26 21.14
C LEU A 43 -11.94 20.46 21.94
N GLU A 44 -13.05 20.17 21.29
CA GLU A 44 -14.41 20.35 21.80
C GLU A 44 -15.24 19.09 21.50
N PRO A 45 -15.10 18.00 22.29
CA PRO A 45 -15.83 16.75 22.05
C PRO A 45 -17.36 16.90 22.05
N ASP A 46 -17.88 17.93 22.73
CA ASP A 46 -19.33 18.20 22.81
C ASP A 46 -19.95 18.64 21.47
N LEU A 47 -19.14 19.06 20.50
CA LEU A 47 -19.58 19.31 19.12
C LEU A 47 -19.99 18.03 18.38
N VAL A 48 -19.71 16.83 18.93
CA VAL A 48 -20.06 15.56 18.31
C VAL A 48 -21.42 15.08 18.79
N ASP A 49 -22.41 15.05 17.90
CA ASP A 49 -23.79 14.67 18.23
C ASP A 49 -23.93 13.22 18.71
N HIS A 50 -23.16 12.28 18.10
CA HIS A 50 -23.25 10.85 18.40
C HIS A 50 -22.59 10.52 19.75
N PRO A 51 -23.34 10.07 20.79
CA PRO A 51 -22.80 9.88 22.14
C PRO A 51 -21.62 8.95 22.25
N GLY A 52 -21.66 7.80 21.54
CA GLY A 52 -20.58 6.81 21.56
C GLY A 52 -19.28 7.35 20.91
N ILE A 53 -19.38 8.13 19.82
CA ILE A 53 -18.23 8.76 19.17
C ILE A 53 -17.70 9.89 20.06
N ARG A 54 -18.56 10.70 20.63
CA ARG A 54 -18.20 11.76 21.59
C ARG A 54 -17.38 11.22 22.75
N GLN A 55 -17.84 10.13 23.37
CA GLN A 55 -17.14 9.48 24.47
C GLN A 55 -15.72 9.01 24.06
N GLN A 56 -15.60 8.34 22.90
CA GLN A 56 -14.32 7.85 22.40
C GLN A 56 -13.36 9.00 22.07
N ILE A 57 -13.85 10.06 21.43
CA ILE A 57 -13.05 11.26 21.14
C ILE A 57 -12.61 11.93 22.43
N GLY A 58 -13.46 12.04 23.44
CA GLY A 58 -13.13 12.59 24.76
C GLY A 58 -12.02 11.79 25.46
N ILE A 59 -12.01 10.46 25.32
CA ILE A 59 -10.92 9.61 25.84
C ILE A 59 -9.60 9.91 25.13
N ILE A 60 -9.61 10.00 23.79
CA ILE A 60 -8.43 10.32 22.98
C ILE A 60 -7.90 11.71 23.34
N ALA A 61 -8.79 12.70 23.41
CA ALA A 61 -8.45 14.09 23.73
C ALA A 61 -7.78 14.23 25.11
N ARG A 62 -8.31 13.56 26.14
CA ARG A 62 -7.69 13.55 27.47
C ARG A 62 -6.30 12.91 27.48
N ARG A 63 -6.14 11.78 26.77
CA ARG A 63 -4.86 11.03 26.69
C ARG A 63 -3.75 11.84 26.01
N HIS A 64 -4.11 12.64 25.00
CA HIS A 64 -3.17 13.35 24.13
C HIS A 64 -3.26 14.88 24.26
N ARG A 65 -3.73 15.39 25.41
CA ARG A 65 -4.01 16.82 25.62
C ARG A 65 -2.85 17.76 25.29
N SER A 66 -1.62 17.33 25.50
CA SER A 66 -0.41 18.13 25.26
C SER A 66 0.05 18.13 23.81
N THR A 67 -0.36 17.15 23.00
CA THR A 67 0.07 16.98 21.61
C THR A 67 -0.95 17.45 20.57
N ILE A 68 -2.20 17.65 20.97
CA ILE A 68 -3.27 18.15 20.09
C ILE A 68 -2.98 19.59 19.67
N PRO A 69 -2.84 19.86 18.35
CA PRO A 69 -2.61 21.20 17.84
C PRO A 69 -3.81 22.13 18.17
N ARG A 70 -3.52 23.37 18.50
CA ARG A 70 -4.53 24.41 18.71
C ARG A 70 -4.66 25.38 17.53
N THR A 71 -3.71 25.30 16.60
CA THR A 71 -3.67 26.14 15.40
C THR A 71 -3.49 25.27 14.18
N VAL A 72 -4.01 25.74 13.05
CA VAL A 72 -3.90 25.08 11.75
C VAL A 72 -3.14 26.00 10.80
N ARG A 73 -2.08 25.46 10.18
CA ARG A 73 -1.46 26.15 9.05
C ARG A 73 -2.39 26.07 7.86
N CYS A 74 -2.65 27.20 7.23
CA CYS A 74 -3.53 27.27 6.06
C CYS A 74 -2.93 28.15 4.96
N VAL A 75 -3.42 27.92 3.76
CA VAL A 75 -3.26 28.84 2.61
C VAL A 75 -4.53 29.66 2.52
N VAL A 76 -4.42 30.96 2.58
CA VAL A 76 -5.56 31.87 2.34
C VAL A 76 -5.67 32.08 0.84
N SER A 77 -6.76 31.63 0.25
CA SER A 77 -7.08 31.88 -1.17
C SER A 77 -7.90 33.15 -1.29
N PRO A 78 -7.65 33.97 -2.33
CA PRO A 78 -8.43 35.19 -2.54
C PRO A 78 -9.90 34.92 -2.86
N SER A 79 -10.25 33.73 -3.35
CA SER A 79 -11.62 33.31 -3.61
C SER A 79 -11.74 31.80 -3.73
N ARG A 80 -12.96 31.27 -3.65
CA ARG A 80 -13.26 29.85 -3.93
C ARG A 80 -12.86 29.45 -5.35
N GLU A 81 -13.08 30.33 -6.32
CA GLU A 81 -12.76 30.08 -7.73
C GLU A 81 -11.24 30.00 -7.94
N ALA A 82 -10.46 30.87 -7.32
CA ALA A 82 -9.00 30.83 -7.39
C ALA A 82 -8.41 29.52 -6.81
N ALA A 83 -9.04 28.96 -5.79
CA ALA A 83 -8.62 27.68 -5.20
C ALA A 83 -9.07 26.45 -5.99
N ARG A 84 -10.10 26.55 -6.81
CA ARG A 84 -10.78 25.43 -7.47
C ARG A 84 -9.83 24.53 -8.25
N HIS A 85 -8.93 25.12 -9.03
CA HIS A 85 -7.94 24.37 -9.81
C HIS A 85 -7.12 23.40 -8.93
N TRP A 86 -6.58 23.89 -7.82
CA TRP A 86 -5.73 23.10 -6.92
C TRP A 86 -6.51 22.03 -6.16
N ILE A 87 -7.76 22.34 -5.78
CA ILE A 87 -8.66 21.37 -5.12
C ILE A 87 -8.99 20.23 -6.10
N VAL A 88 -9.32 20.54 -7.35
CA VAL A 88 -9.60 19.54 -8.39
C VAL A 88 -8.40 18.63 -8.60
N LEU A 89 -7.20 19.17 -8.79
CA LEU A 89 -5.98 18.38 -8.97
C LEU A 89 -5.70 17.43 -7.79
N ARG A 90 -6.01 17.84 -6.57
CA ARG A 90 -5.84 17.00 -5.37
C ARG A 90 -6.79 15.80 -5.34
N HIS A 91 -7.98 15.91 -5.92
CA HIS A 91 -9.05 14.92 -5.81
C HIS A 91 -9.29 14.10 -7.07
N THR A 92 -8.75 14.49 -8.23
CA THR A 92 -9.02 13.83 -9.53
C THR A 92 -7.94 12.83 -9.95
N GLY A 93 -6.97 12.52 -9.09
CA GLY A 93 -5.90 11.55 -9.39
C GLY A 93 -4.82 12.10 -10.28
N GLU A 94 -4.24 11.26 -11.14
CA GLU A 94 -3.04 11.57 -11.93
C GLU A 94 -3.23 12.72 -12.91
N ASN A 95 -4.40 12.83 -13.52
CA ASN A 95 -4.77 13.92 -14.41
C ASN A 95 -3.66 14.30 -15.42
N GLN A 96 -3.25 13.33 -16.27
CA GLN A 96 -2.19 13.47 -17.27
C GLN A 96 -0.83 13.94 -16.70
N GLY A 97 -0.50 13.52 -15.48
CA GLY A 97 0.76 13.83 -14.81
C GLY A 97 0.77 15.12 -13.99
N VAL A 98 -0.32 15.91 -14.00
CA VAL A 98 -0.41 17.18 -13.25
C VAL A 98 -0.94 16.97 -11.82
N GLY A 99 -1.75 15.94 -11.60
CA GLY A 99 -2.38 15.65 -10.32
C GLY A 99 -1.55 14.73 -9.43
N VAL A 100 -2.18 14.24 -8.37
CA VAL A 100 -1.52 13.34 -7.39
C VAL A 100 -1.52 11.91 -7.90
N VAL A 101 -0.33 11.34 -8.09
CA VAL A 101 -0.15 9.92 -8.42
C VAL A 101 -0.13 9.10 -7.13
N ARG A 102 -1.01 8.11 -7.04
CA ARG A 102 -0.96 7.13 -5.94
C ARG A 102 0.22 6.18 -6.15
N TRP A 103 0.98 5.98 -5.10
CA TRP A 103 2.02 4.97 -5.14
C TRP A 103 1.44 3.59 -5.40
N ASN A 104 2.07 2.87 -6.31
CA ASN A 104 1.78 1.47 -6.50
C ASN A 104 2.34 0.65 -5.32
N HIS A 105 1.99 -0.65 -5.27
CA HIS A 105 2.38 -1.51 -4.15
C HIS A 105 3.91 -1.68 -4.02
N GLU A 106 4.64 -1.65 -5.11
CA GLU A 106 6.10 -1.72 -5.13
C GLU A 106 6.73 -0.47 -4.48
N GLN A 107 6.26 0.72 -4.86
CA GLN A 107 6.72 2.00 -4.29
C GLN A 107 6.45 2.06 -2.79
N VAL A 108 5.24 1.66 -2.36
CA VAL A 108 4.90 1.56 -0.94
C VAL A 108 5.83 0.58 -0.21
N THR A 109 6.12 -0.58 -0.81
CA THR A 109 6.98 -1.61 -0.21
C THR A 109 8.42 -1.13 -0.07
N ARG A 110 8.97 -0.44 -1.08
CA ARG A 110 10.32 0.15 -1.01
C ARG A 110 10.45 1.21 0.07
N TYR A 111 9.40 1.99 0.29
CA TYR A 111 9.40 3.07 1.30
C TYR A 111 9.13 2.55 2.72
N ALA A 112 8.46 1.42 2.86
CA ALA A 112 8.12 0.85 4.16
C ALA A 112 9.37 0.36 4.90
N LYS A 113 9.64 0.90 6.09
CA LYS A 113 10.78 0.50 6.94
C LYS A 113 10.60 -0.89 7.58
N LYS A 114 9.42 -1.50 7.52
CA LYS A 114 9.14 -2.81 8.10
C LYS A 114 9.36 -3.91 7.06
N LYS A 115 9.96 -5.05 7.46
CA LYS A 115 10.02 -6.26 6.62
C LYS A 115 8.61 -6.62 6.14
N ASN A 116 8.35 -6.38 4.86
CA ASN A 116 7.06 -6.64 4.24
C ASN A 116 7.18 -7.95 3.45
N PRO A 117 6.21 -8.87 3.54
CA PRO A 117 6.18 -10.07 2.68
C PRO A 117 6.36 -9.76 1.19
N SER A 118 5.88 -8.62 0.73
CA SER A 118 6.05 -8.15 -0.64
C SER A 118 7.51 -7.83 -1.01
N GLU A 119 8.39 -7.56 -0.05
CA GLU A 119 9.83 -7.38 -0.31
C GLU A 119 10.46 -8.66 -0.86
N ARG A 120 10.11 -9.82 -0.29
CA ARG A 120 10.57 -11.12 -0.81
C ARG A 120 10.08 -11.36 -2.23
N ALA A 121 8.83 -11.01 -2.52
CA ALA A 121 8.27 -11.14 -3.84
C ALA A 121 8.98 -10.24 -4.86
N LEU A 122 9.32 -9.01 -4.49
CA LEU A 122 10.11 -8.11 -5.34
C LEU A 122 11.52 -8.64 -5.59
N ARG A 123 12.21 -9.12 -4.55
CA ARG A 123 13.53 -9.74 -4.73
C ARG A 123 13.46 -10.94 -5.68
N PHE A 124 12.42 -11.78 -5.53
CA PHE A 124 12.21 -12.92 -6.41
C PHE A 124 11.95 -12.51 -7.86
N ILE A 125 11.12 -11.50 -8.08
CA ILE A 125 10.87 -10.91 -9.41
C ILE A 125 12.18 -10.44 -10.05
N HIS A 126 13.01 -9.68 -9.33
CA HIS A 126 14.28 -9.19 -9.85
C HIS A 126 15.24 -10.34 -10.19
N GLN A 127 15.28 -11.36 -9.34
CA GLN A 127 16.13 -12.52 -9.57
C GLN A 127 15.67 -13.33 -10.78
N VAL A 128 14.36 -13.57 -10.91
CA VAL A 128 13.78 -14.25 -12.08
C VAL A 128 14.06 -13.48 -13.37
N ALA A 129 13.88 -12.16 -13.35
CA ALA A 129 14.19 -11.33 -14.52
C ALA A 129 15.67 -11.37 -14.90
N ALA A 130 16.58 -11.51 -13.92
CA ALA A 130 18.01 -11.66 -14.18
C ALA A 130 18.37 -13.06 -14.71
N TRP A 131 17.76 -14.12 -14.17
CA TRP A 131 18.01 -15.50 -14.63
C TRP A 131 17.53 -15.76 -16.06
N TYR A 132 16.41 -15.14 -16.45
CA TYR A 132 15.72 -15.44 -17.72
C TYR A 132 15.56 -14.17 -18.58
N ALA A 133 16.63 -13.38 -18.68
CA ALA A 133 16.61 -12.11 -19.41
C ALA A 133 16.22 -12.25 -20.90
N ASP A 134 16.42 -13.43 -21.50
CA ASP A 134 16.11 -13.70 -22.91
C ASP A 134 14.70 -14.28 -23.12
N ASP A 135 13.96 -14.66 -22.04
CA ASP A 135 12.59 -15.21 -22.13
C ASP A 135 11.55 -14.10 -22.10
N ARG A 136 11.22 -13.54 -23.28
CA ARG A 136 10.30 -12.42 -23.41
C ARG A 136 8.90 -12.72 -22.85
N ASP A 137 8.35 -13.91 -23.08
CA ASP A 137 7.01 -14.30 -22.62
C ASP A 137 6.97 -14.39 -21.10
N LEU A 138 8.02 -14.92 -20.49
CA LEU A 138 8.15 -14.95 -19.04
C LEU A 138 8.27 -13.52 -18.48
N LEU A 139 9.08 -12.66 -19.08
CA LEU A 139 9.27 -11.28 -18.63
C LEU A 139 8.00 -10.44 -18.72
N GLU A 140 7.15 -10.66 -19.73
CA GLU A 140 5.82 -10.02 -19.79
C GLU A 140 4.93 -10.45 -18.62
N ASN A 141 4.93 -11.75 -18.28
CA ASN A 141 4.18 -12.23 -17.13
C ASN A 141 4.75 -11.73 -15.81
N VAL A 142 6.07 -11.66 -15.68
CA VAL A 142 6.79 -11.07 -14.55
C VAL A 142 6.33 -9.62 -14.33
N GLU A 143 6.26 -8.82 -15.38
CA GLU A 143 5.83 -7.41 -15.30
C GLU A 143 4.35 -7.28 -14.93
N LYS A 144 3.47 -8.12 -15.48
CA LYS A 144 2.06 -8.19 -15.08
C LYS A 144 1.90 -8.53 -13.61
N VAL A 145 2.68 -9.51 -13.11
CA VAL A 145 2.66 -9.90 -11.70
C VAL A 145 3.21 -8.79 -10.80
N ARG A 146 4.30 -8.14 -11.22
CA ARG A 146 4.90 -7.02 -10.48
C ARG A 146 3.91 -5.88 -10.25
N THR A 147 3.17 -5.52 -11.28
CA THR A 147 2.27 -4.35 -11.26
C THR A 147 0.91 -4.65 -10.61
N SER A 148 0.35 -5.85 -10.81
CA SER A 148 -1.03 -6.16 -10.42
C SER A 148 -1.21 -7.33 -9.45
N ARG A 149 -0.21 -8.20 -9.25
CA ARG A 149 -0.31 -9.45 -8.49
C ARG A 149 0.79 -9.65 -7.43
N LEU A 150 1.54 -8.61 -7.11
CA LEU A 150 2.68 -8.70 -6.17
C LEU A 150 2.29 -9.30 -4.81
N THR A 151 1.14 -8.91 -4.26
CA THR A 151 0.63 -9.47 -2.98
C THR A 151 0.26 -10.94 -3.09
N THR A 152 -0.21 -11.39 -4.26
CA THR A 152 -0.53 -12.79 -4.51
C THR A 152 0.76 -13.61 -4.57
N LEU A 153 1.77 -13.16 -5.30
CA LEU A 153 3.10 -13.78 -5.31
C LEU A 153 3.74 -13.81 -3.91
N ALA A 154 3.65 -12.71 -3.16
CA ALA A 154 4.16 -12.64 -1.79
C ALA A 154 3.51 -13.71 -0.89
N ARG A 155 2.23 -13.99 -1.09
CA ARG A 155 1.49 -15.01 -0.37
C ARG A 155 1.91 -16.43 -0.78
N VAL A 156 2.12 -16.70 -2.06
CA VAL A 156 2.71 -17.95 -2.57
C VAL A 156 4.06 -18.17 -1.90
N LEU A 157 4.97 -17.21 -1.98
CA LEU A 157 6.32 -17.30 -1.44
C LEU A 157 6.38 -17.26 0.12
N SER A 158 5.28 -16.95 0.80
CA SER A 158 5.22 -17.01 2.26
C SER A 158 5.18 -18.45 2.79
N ASP A 159 4.73 -19.41 1.98
CA ASP A 159 4.64 -20.81 2.38
C ASP A 159 6.02 -21.50 2.28
N PRO A 160 6.57 -22.03 3.39
CA PRO A 160 7.87 -22.71 3.37
C PRO A 160 7.91 -23.92 2.44
N LYS A 161 6.79 -24.65 2.29
CA LYS A 161 6.73 -25.84 1.44
C LYS A 161 6.87 -25.47 -0.04
N ILE A 162 6.23 -24.37 -0.47
CA ILE A 162 6.39 -23.86 -1.84
C ILE A 162 7.84 -23.51 -2.10
N ARG A 163 8.47 -22.77 -1.19
CA ARG A 163 9.88 -22.42 -1.35
C ARG A 163 10.79 -23.63 -1.42
N HIS A 164 10.57 -24.61 -0.53
CA HIS A 164 11.32 -25.85 -0.54
C HIS A 164 11.12 -26.64 -1.84
N SER A 165 9.87 -26.76 -2.32
CA SER A 165 9.61 -27.45 -3.60
C SER A 165 10.25 -26.76 -4.80
N LEU A 166 10.46 -25.44 -4.72
CA LEU A 166 11.18 -24.67 -5.73
C LEU A 166 12.70 -24.67 -5.51
N GLY A 167 13.20 -25.22 -4.40
CA GLY A 167 14.60 -25.15 -4.02
C GLY A 167 15.10 -23.74 -3.80
N ILE A 168 14.27 -22.85 -3.18
CA ILE A 168 14.65 -21.45 -2.95
C ILE A 168 14.62 -21.07 -1.47
N GLU A 169 15.64 -20.34 -1.03
CA GLU A 169 15.72 -19.76 0.30
C GLU A 169 16.05 -18.27 0.23
N PHE A 170 15.34 -17.47 1.05
CA PHE A 170 15.60 -16.03 1.17
C PHE A 170 16.57 -15.77 2.31
N THR A 171 17.74 -15.25 2.00
CA THR A 171 18.75 -14.79 2.95
C THR A 171 18.74 -13.27 3.12
N GLN A 172 19.63 -12.75 3.96
CA GLN A 172 19.83 -11.30 4.08
C GLN A 172 20.40 -10.69 2.78
N ASP A 173 21.30 -11.44 2.11
CA ASP A 173 22.09 -10.98 0.97
C ASP A 173 21.42 -11.29 -0.38
N GLY A 174 20.40 -12.16 -0.42
CA GLY A 174 19.77 -12.51 -1.69
C GLY A 174 18.86 -13.73 -1.62
N ILE A 175 18.82 -14.49 -2.71
CA ILE A 175 18.11 -15.76 -2.85
C ILE A 175 19.13 -16.84 -3.12
N LEU A 176 19.14 -17.87 -2.28
CA LEU A 176 19.84 -19.12 -2.56
C LEU A 176 18.91 -20.04 -3.34
N ALA A 177 19.45 -20.72 -4.34
CA ALA A 177 18.74 -21.70 -5.14
C ALA A 177 19.51 -23.03 -5.10
N ASP A 178 18.80 -24.13 -4.82
CA ASP A 178 19.34 -25.49 -4.75
C ASP A 178 19.53 -26.08 -6.15
N TYR A 179 18.85 -25.50 -7.16
CA TYR A 179 18.86 -25.95 -8.55
C TYR A 179 19.36 -24.84 -9.48
N THR A 180 19.82 -25.24 -10.69
CA THR A 180 20.19 -24.26 -11.71
C THR A 180 18.96 -23.51 -12.25
N PRO A 181 19.13 -22.30 -12.81
CA PRO A 181 18.03 -21.59 -13.44
C PRO A 181 17.31 -22.42 -14.51
N GLU A 182 18.06 -23.19 -15.30
CA GLU A 182 17.51 -24.05 -16.37
C GLU A 182 16.58 -25.12 -15.78
N ALA A 183 16.96 -25.76 -14.68
CA ALA A 183 16.13 -26.78 -14.01
C ALA A 183 14.86 -26.17 -13.40
N MET A 184 14.92 -24.91 -12.93
CA MET A 184 13.79 -24.20 -12.35
C MET A 184 12.87 -23.53 -13.38
N HIS A 185 13.28 -23.42 -14.63
CA HIS A 185 12.58 -22.64 -15.67
C HIS A 185 11.11 -23.04 -15.80
N GLY A 186 10.81 -24.34 -15.87
CA GLY A 186 9.44 -24.84 -16.03
C GLY A 186 8.51 -24.41 -14.89
N SER A 187 8.94 -24.58 -13.65
CA SER A 187 8.16 -24.20 -12.46
C SER A 187 7.98 -22.68 -12.33
N ILE A 188 9.03 -21.92 -12.60
CA ILE A 188 9.00 -20.45 -12.58
C ILE A 188 8.03 -19.93 -13.66
N ARG A 189 8.17 -20.41 -14.89
CA ARG A 189 7.29 -20.03 -16.01
C ARG A 189 5.82 -20.34 -15.70
N LYS A 190 5.53 -21.53 -15.13
CA LYS A 190 4.19 -21.92 -14.72
C LYS A 190 3.60 -21.00 -13.66
N ILE A 191 4.36 -20.68 -12.60
CA ILE A 191 3.92 -19.80 -11.52
C ILE A 191 3.57 -18.40 -12.05
N PHE A 192 4.44 -17.81 -12.85
CA PHE A 192 4.20 -16.47 -13.38
C PHE A 192 3.06 -16.43 -14.39
N SER A 193 2.90 -17.46 -15.21
CA SER A 193 1.76 -17.61 -16.12
C SER A 193 0.42 -17.72 -15.35
N ASP A 194 0.36 -18.55 -14.32
CA ASP A 194 -0.84 -18.71 -13.49
C ASP A 194 -1.21 -17.42 -12.76
N LEU A 195 -0.23 -16.74 -12.18
CA LEU A 195 -0.43 -15.46 -11.50
C LEU A 195 -0.87 -14.35 -12.46
N ALA A 196 -0.32 -14.33 -13.67
CA ALA A 196 -0.68 -13.34 -14.68
C ALA A 196 -2.08 -13.55 -15.27
N SER A 197 -2.58 -14.80 -15.27
CA SER A 197 -3.84 -15.18 -15.90
C SER A 197 -5.00 -15.35 -14.91
N HIS A 198 -4.94 -16.33 -14.03
CA HIS A 198 -6.10 -16.78 -13.25
C HIS A 198 -5.88 -16.92 -11.75
N LEU A 199 -4.62 -17.07 -11.28
CA LEU A 199 -4.35 -17.29 -9.87
C LEU A 199 -4.59 -16.02 -9.04
N SER A 200 -5.67 -16.01 -8.29
CA SER A 200 -6.07 -14.88 -7.44
C SER A 200 -5.82 -15.17 -5.95
N VAL A 201 -5.86 -14.12 -5.12
CA VAL A 201 -5.73 -14.24 -3.67
C VAL A 201 -6.77 -15.19 -3.07
N SER A 202 -7.98 -15.26 -3.63
CA SER A 202 -9.06 -16.14 -3.13
C SER A 202 -8.73 -17.62 -3.29
N LEU A 203 -7.96 -17.99 -4.33
CA LEU A 203 -7.56 -19.37 -4.62
C LEU A 203 -6.37 -19.86 -3.79
N ILE A 204 -5.66 -18.97 -3.10
CA ILE A 204 -4.48 -19.30 -2.28
C ILE A 204 -4.54 -18.67 -0.89
N LYS A 205 -5.76 -18.38 -0.41
CA LYS A 205 -5.97 -17.69 0.87
C LYS A 205 -5.58 -18.59 2.05
N SER A 206 -6.00 -19.84 2.06
CA SER A 206 -5.70 -20.80 3.12
C SER A 206 -4.38 -21.56 2.86
N LYS A 207 -3.89 -22.24 3.88
CA LYS A 207 -2.70 -23.10 3.77
C LYS A 207 -2.98 -24.35 2.92
N GLU A 208 -4.18 -24.88 3.03
CA GLU A 208 -4.67 -26.02 2.24
C GLU A 208 -4.70 -25.65 0.75
N GLN A 209 -5.32 -24.56 0.40
CA GLN A 209 -5.37 -24.05 -1.00
C GLN A 209 -3.97 -23.85 -1.59
N ARG A 210 -3.03 -23.30 -0.81
CA ARG A 210 -1.64 -23.17 -1.29
C ARG A 210 -0.97 -24.52 -1.53
N ARG A 211 -1.28 -25.54 -0.70
CA ARG A 211 -0.77 -26.92 -0.88
C ARG A 211 -1.37 -27.60 -2.09
N GLU A 212 -2.66 -27.41 -2.35
CA GLU A 212 -3.32 -27.88 -3.58
C GLU A 212 -2.65 -27.27 -4.81
N TYR A 213 -2.36 -25.96 -4.75
CA TYR A 213 -1.63 -25.28 -5.83
C TYR A 213 -0.23 -25.87 -6.06
N ILE A 214 0.51 -26.25 -5.00
CA ILE A 214 1.80 -26.95 -5.17
C ILE A 214 1.59 -28.26 -5.96
N GLY A 215 0.51 -28.98 -5.69
CA GLY A 215 0.16 -30.20 -6.44
C GLY A 215 0.07 -29.98 -7.94
N THR A 216 -0.42 -28.82 -8.37
CA THR A 216 -0.49 -28.46 -9.81
C THR A 216 0.86 -28.12 -10.44
N LEU A 217 1.89 -27.91 -9.62
CA LEU A 217 3.25 -27.62 -10.08
C LEU A 217 4.13 -28.86 -10.20
N GLN A 218 3.69 -30.06 -9.73
CA GLN A 218 4.54 -31.23 -9.59
C GLN A 218 5.28 -31.63 -10.88
N ASP A 219 4.58 -31.57 -12.02
CA ASP A 219 5.16 -31.93 -13.33
C ASP A 219 6.18 -30.89 -13.85
N HIS A 220 6.23 -29.72 -13.19
CA HIS A 220 7.09 -28.60 -13.56
C HIS A 220 8.19 -28.34 -12.52
N LEU A 221 8.15 -29.05 -11.36
CA LEU A 221 9.18 -28.86 -10.33
C LEU A 221 10.53 -29.38 -10.80
N PRO A 222 11.64 -28.74 -10.34
CA PRO A 222 12.98 -29.24 -10.65
C PRO A 222 13.11 -30.68 -10.15
N GLN A 223 13.68 -31.55 -11.00
CA GLN A 223 14.02 -32.92 -10.64
C GLN A 223 15.51 -33.00 -10.33
N ASN A 224 15.87 -33.79 -9.31
CA ASN A 224 17.26 -34.09 -8.97
C ASN A 224 17.96 -34.89 -10.06
#